data_1787977fc9cd63891344d4391f1635cd
#
_entry.id   1787977fc9cd63891344d4391f1635cd
#
_cell.length_a   1.000
_cell.length_b   1.000
_cell.length_c   1.000
_cell.angle_alpha   90.00
_cell.angle_beta   90.00
_cell.angle_gamma   90.00
#
_symmetry.space_group_name_H-M   'P 1'
#
loop_
_entity.id
_entity.type
_entity.pdbx_description
1 polymer ?
#
loop_
_entity_poly.entity_id
_entity_poly.type
_entity_poly.pdbx_seq_one_letter_code
_entity_poly.pdbx_strand_id
1 'polypeptide(L)'
;MYYDKIISSMTPYIIEERQLNVAQMDVFSRLMMDRIIFLGTAINDSVANIIQAQLLFLESTDKEKDIQIYINSPGGSVYAGLGIYDTMQFIGPNVATICTGIAASMSAVLLCAGEKGKRSGLTHSRVMILSLIHI
;
A
#
# COMPACT_ATOMS: atom_id res chain seq x y z
N MET A 1 -1.01 14.79 -25.83
CA MET A 1 -2.31 15.28 -25.37
C MET A 1 -2.17 16.00 -24.04
N TYR A 2 -2.95 17.04 -23.84
CA TYR A 2 -2.92 17.80 -22.58
C TYR A 2 -3.21 16.94 -21.35
N TYR A 3 -4.18 16.04 -21.48
CA TYR A 3 -4.55 15.13 -20.40
C TYR A 3 -3.41 14.22 -19.98
N ASP A 4 -2.66 13.71 -20.94
CA ASP A 4 -1.54 12.82 -20.67
C ASP A 4 -0.42 13.54 -19.91
N LYS A 5 -0.21 14.83 -20.22
CA LYS A 5 0.79 15.61 -19.50
C LYS A 5 0.42 15.87 -18.04
N ILE A 6 -0.86 16.07 -17.76
CA ILE A 6 -1.33 16.24 -16.39
C ILE A 6 -1.15 14.95 -15.60
N ILE A 7 -1.56 13.83 -16.16
CA ILE A 7 -1.43 12.52 -15.50
C ILE A 7 0.04 12.20 -15.26
N SER A 8 0.90 12.43 -16.24
CA SER A 8 2.34 12.17 -16.12
C SER A 8 2.99 13.04 -15.06
N SER A 9 2.49 14.27 -14.84
CA SER A 9 3.02 15.14 -13.79
C SER A 9 2.61 14.70 -12.39
N MET A 10 1.51 13.95 -12.26
CA MET A 10 1.00 13.46 -10.97
C MET A 10 1.64 12.14 -10.56
N THR A 11 2.08 11.34 -11.50
CA THR A 11 2.72 10.05 -11.24
C THR A 11 4.11 10.04 -11.87
N PRO A 12 5.17 10.12 -11.06
CA PRO A 12 6.53 10.13 -11.62
C PRO A 12 6.86 8.80 -12.31
N TYR A 13 7.60 8.91 -13.39
CA TYR A 13 8.08 7.75 -14.12
C TYR A 13 9.59 7.65 -14.00
N ILE A 14 10.07 6.43 -14.01
CA ILE A 14 11.51 6.13 -14.03
C ILE A 14 11.84 5.31 -15.27
N ILE A 15 13.08 5.38 -15.70
CA ILE A 15 13.62 4.55 -16.77
C ILE A 15 14.68 3.65 -16.16
N GLU A 16 14.52 2.35 -16.35
CA GLU A 16 15.41 1.37 -15.80
C GLU A 16 15.98 0.49 -16.92
N GLU A 17 17.30 0.42 -17.01
CA GLU A 17 17.97 -0.46 -17.96
C GLU A 17 18.27 -1.80 -17.31
N ARG A 18 17.94 -2.87 -18.02
CA ARG A 18 18.22 -4.23 -17.57
C ARG A 18 18.81 -5.01 -18.73
N GLN A 19 20.09 -5.29 -18.66
CA GLN A 19 20.79 -6.06 -19.70
C GLN A 19 20.50 -5.50 -21.10
N LEU A 20 19.61 -6.17 -21.83
CA LEU A 20 19.26 -5.79 -23.21
C LEU A 20 17.97 -4.97 -23.30
N ASN A 21 17.29 -4.72 -22.19
CA ASN A 21 16.00 -4.05 -22.17
C ASN A 21 16.02 -2.75 -21.39
N VAL A 22 15.27 -1.77 -21.88
CA VAL A 22 15.00 -0.54 -21.16
C VAL A 22 13.52 -0.52 -20.87
N ALA A 23 13.16 -0.37 -19.59
CA ALA A 23 11.75 -0.32 -19.18
C ALA A 23 11.44 1.03 -18.54
N GLN A 24 10.37 1.67 -19.01
CA GLN A 24 9.80 2.86 -18.38
C GLN A 24 8.60 2.43 -17.55
N MET A 25 8.59 2.84 -16.28
CA MET A 25 7.49 2.51 -15.39
C MET A 25 7.29 3.63 -14.37
N ASP A 26 6.10 3.72 -13.78
CA ASP A 26 5.89 4.67 -12.70
C ASP A 26 6.61 4.19 -11.43
N VAL A 27 6.86 5.15 -10.51
CA VAL A 27 7.64 4.85 -9.31
C VAL A 27 6.95 3.83 -8.42
N PHE A 28 5.62 3.80 -8.37
CA PHE A 28 4.91 2.85 -7.53
C PHE A 28 5.03 1.42 -8.06
N SER A 29 4.97 1.26 -9.38
CA SER A 29 5.18 -0.05 -10.00
C SER A 29 6.61 -0.54 -9.78
N ARG A 30 7.58 0.36 -9.83
CA ARG A 30 8.98 0.00 -9.58
C ARG A 30 9.18 -0.45 -8.12
N LEU A 31 8.57 0.27 -7.17
CA LEU A 31 8.62 -0.13 -5.76
C LEU A 31 7.96 -1.49 -5.55
N MET A 32 6.88 -1.77 -6.25
CA MET A 32 6.19 -3.05 -6.15
C MET A 32 7.08 -4.22 -6.60
N MET A 33 8.00 -3.99 -7.52
CA MET A 33 8.98 -5.02 -7.89
C MET A 33 9.86 -5.42 -6.70
N ASP A 34 10.07 -4.53 -5.75
CA ASP A 34 10.77 -4.80 -4.50
C ASP A 34 9.80 -5.16 -3.37
N ARG A 35 8.56 -5.49 -3.71
CA ARG A 35 7.50 -5.93 -2.80
C ARG A 35 7.06 -4.84 -1.83
N ILE A 36 7.06 -3.60 -2.30
CA ILE A 36 6.64 -2.44 -1.52
C ILE A 36 5.34 -1.89 -2.11
N ILE A 37 4.32 -1.76 -1.26
CA ILE A 37 3.03 -1.18 -1.59
C ILE A 37 2.88 0.12 -0.79
N PHE A 38 2.31 1.14 -1.40
CA PHE A 38 2.11 2.42 -0.74
C PHE A 38 0.62 2.74 -0.63
N LEU A 39 0.12 2.82 0.60
CA LEU A 39 -1.24 3.29 0.89
C LEU A 39 -1.11 4.74 1.38
N GLY A 40 -1.15 5.68 0.46
CA GLY A 40 -0.87 7.09 0.73
C GLY A 40 -2.06 8.02 0.54
N THR A 41 -3.29 7.50 0.63
CA THR A 41 -4.50 8.28 0.41
C THR A 41 -5.65 7.71 1.24
N ALA A 42 -6.79 8.39 1.21
CA ALA A 42 -8.00 7.85 1.82
C ALA A 42 -8.38 6.51 1.18
N ILE A 43 -9.02 5.65 1.98
CA ILE A 43 -9.40 4.30 1.55
C ILE A 43 -10.81 4.36 0.97
N ASN A 44 -10.93 4.06 -0.31
CA ASN A 44 -12.20 3.86 -1.00
C ASN A 44 -12.15 2.53 -1.76
N ASP A 45 -13.23 2.19 -2.47
CA ASP A 45 -13.30 0.91 -3.17
C ASP A 45 -12.20 0.76 -4.22
N SER A 46 -11.92 1.83 -4.97
CA SER A 46 -10.88 1.79 -6.01
C SER A 46 -9.49 1.55 -5.43
N VAL A 47 -9.15 2.26 -4.36
CA VAL A 47 -7.87 2.10 -3.67
C VAL A 47 -7.75 0.70 -3.09
N ALA A 48 -8.82 0.22 -2.44
CA ALA A 48 -8.82 -1.11 -1.86
C ALA A 48 -8.65 -2.20 -2.90
N ASN A 49 -9.32 -2.06 -4.05
CA ASN A 49 -9.19 -3.04 -5.12
C ASN A 49 -7.76 -3.09 -5.67
N ILE A 50 -7.12 -1.95 -5.81
CA ILE A 50 -5.73 -1.88 -6.28
C ILE A 50 -4.79 -2.54 -5.27
N ILE A 51 -4.91 -2.22 -4.00
CA ILE A 51 -4.06 -2.79 -2.95
C ILE A 51 -4.24 -4.31 -2.86
N GLN A 52 -5.48 -4.79 -2.90
CA GLN A 52 -5.77 -6.22 -2.88
C GLN A 52 -5.16 -6.92 -4.10
N ALA A 53 -5.30 -6.33 -5.28
CA ALA A 53 -4.72 -6.88 -6.49
C ALA A 53 -3.19 -6.95 -6.41
N GLN A 54 -2.57 -5.90 -5.87
CA GLN A 54 -1.12 -5.87 -5.68
C GLN A 54 -0.65 -6.95 -4.70
N LEU A 55 -1.37 -7.13 -3.60
CA LEU A 55 -1.06 -8.19 -2.63
C LEU A 55 -1.14 -9.58 -3.27
N LEU A 56 -2.20 -9.84 -4.01
CA LEU A 56 -2.38 -11.11 -4.69
C LEU A 56 -1.31 -11.34 -5.76
N PHE A 57 -0.97 -10.31 -6.49
CA PHE A 57 0.09 -10.39 -7.50
C PHE A 57 1.44 -10.73 -6.87
N LEU A 58 1.79 -10.05 -5.78
CA LEU A 58 3.05 -10.29 -5.10
C LEU A 58 3.11 -11.69 -4.49
N GLU A 59 1.99 -12.18 -3.97
CA GLU A 59 1.93 -13.57 -3.53
C GLU A 59 2.24 -14.54 -4.68
N SER A 60 1.72 -14.26 -5.86
CA SER A 60 1.93 -15.13 -7.02
C SER A 60 3.38 -15.16 -7.49
N THR A 61 4.13 -14.09 -7.25
CA THR A 61 5.55 -14.03 -7.66
C THR A 61 6.48 -14.73 -6.67
N ASP A 62 6.14 -14.70 -5.38
CA ASP A 62 6.90 -15.40 -4.34
C ASP A 62 6.02 -15.52 -3.10
N LYS A 63 5.71 -16.75 -2.70
CA LYS A 63 4.80 -17.01 -1.59
C LYS A 63 5.45 -16.89 -0.22
N GLU A 64 6.76 -16.70 -0.15
CA GLU A 64 7.50 -16.75 1.12
C GLU A 64 8.10 -15.41 1.53
N LYS A 65 8.44 -14.54 0.56
CA LYS A 65 9.06 -13.26 0.87
C LYS A 65 8.05 -12.27 1.42
N ASP A 66 8.47 -11.50 2.43
CA ASP A 66 7.65 -10.47 3.04
C ASP A 66 7.21 -9.41 2.02
N ILE A 67 6.04 -8.87 2.26
CA ILE A 67 5.51 -7.70 1.56
C ILE A 67 5.49 -6.55 2.55
N GLN A 68 5.86 -5.35 2.11
CA GLN A 68 5.84 -4.15 2.94
C GLN A 68 4.76 -3.20 2.47
N ILE A 69 3.93 -2.73 3.39
CA ILE A 69 2.94 -1.68 3.10
C ILE A 69 3.31 -0.45 3.90
N TYR A 70 3.61 0.63 3.21
CA TYR A 70 3.79 1.95 3.81
C TYR A 70 2.42 2.62 3.88
N ILE A 71 2.05 3.11 5.06
CA ILE A 71 0.72 3.64 5.33
C ILE A 71 0.83 5.11 5.73
N ASN A 72 0.17 5.97 4.96
CA ASN A 72 -0.02 7.37 5.28
C ASN A 72 -1.43 7.74 4.85
N SER A 73 -2.42 7.45 5.70
CA SER A 73 -3.83 7.51 5.33
C SER A 73 -4.69 7.94 6.50
N PRO A 74 -5.67 8.82 6.27
CA PRO A 74 -6.65 9.20 7.30
C PRO A 74 -7.71 8.12 7.52
N GLY A 75 -7.66 7.01 6.79
CA GLY A 75 -8.70 5.99 6.82
C GLY A 75 -9.70 6.16 5.70
N GLY A 76 -10.92 5.71 5.92
CA GLY A 76 -11.99 5.81 4.93
C GLY A 76 -13.02 4.71 5.11
N SER A 77 -13.47 4.12 4.00
CA SER A 77 -14.49 3.09 4.03
C SER A 77 -14.08 1.87 4.85
N VAL A 78 -14.93 1.48 5.79
CA VAL A 78 -14.68 0.30 6.63
C VAL A 78 -14.70 -0.97 5.79
N TYR A 79 -15.69 -1.14 4.92
CA TYR A 79 -15.79 -2.35 4.09
C TYR A 79 -14.62 -2.46 3.12
N ALA A 80 -14.22 -1.35 2.50
CA ALA A 80 -13.06 -1.35 1.62
C ALA A 80 -11.78 -1.73 2.40
N GLY A 81 -11.61 -1.16 3.59
CA GLY A 81 -10.47 -1.49 4.45
C GLY A 81 -10.48 -2.93 4.92
N LEU A 82 -11.65 -3.48 5.24
CA LEU A 82 -11.76 -4.89 5.63
C LEU A 82 -11.36 -5.83 4.49
N GLY A 83 -11.64 -5.45 3.25
CA GLY A 83 -11.17 -6.22 2.10
C GLY A 83 -9.64 -6.30 2.05
N ILE A 84 -8.97 -5.18 2.31
CA ILE A 84 -7.51 -5.16 2.40
C ILE A 84 -7.05 -6.02 3.59
N TYR A 85 -7.66 -5.84 4.75
CA TYR A 85 -7.34 -6.61 5.94
C TYR A 85 -7.43 -8.11 5.69
N ASP A 86 -8.55 -8.56 5.15
CA ASP A 86 -8.76 -9.97 4.89
C ASP A 86 -7.75 -10.52 3.89
N THR A 87 -7.41 -9.75 2.87
CA THR A 87 -6.40 -10.16 1.89
C THR A 87 -5.04 -10.29 2.54
N MET A 88 -4.66 -9.35 3.41
CA MET A 88 -3.40 -9.42 4.16
C MET A 88 -3.31 -10.68 4.99
N GLN A 89 -4.41 -11.11 5.58
CA GLN A 89 -4.45 -12.32 6.41
C GLN A 89 -4.50 -13.60 5.57
N PHE A 90 -5.07 -13.51 4.38
CA PHE A 90 -5.30 -14.67 3.50
C PHE A 90 -4.04 -15.12 2.78
N ILE A 91 -3.20 -14.19 2.32
CA ILE A 91 -2.02 -14.53 1.52
C ILE A 91 -0.94 -15.19 2.37
N GLY A 92 -0.06 -15.96 1.71
CA GLY A 92 1.02 -16.68 2.38
C GLY A 92 2.12 -15.78 2.96
N PRO A 93 2.62 -14.78 2.21
CA PRO A 93 3.68 -13.92 2.73
C PRO A 93 3.25 -13.15 3.97
N ASN A 94 4.20 -12.91 4.89
CA ASN A 94 3.98 -11.97 5.98
C ASN A 94 3.94 -10.56 5.43
N VAL A 95 3.05 -9.75 5.97
CA VAL A 95 2.93 -8.34 5.57
C VAL A 95 3.47 -7.47 6.69
N ALA A 96 4.54 -6.76 6.42
CA ALA A 96 5.08 -5.75 7.32
C ALA A 96 4.40 -4.41 7.03
N THR A 97 4.10 -3.65 8.08
CA THR A 97 3.42 -2.37 7.94
C THR A 97 4.27 -1.26 8.56
N ILE A 98 4.38 -0.14 7.87
CA ILE A 98 5.18 1.01 8.30
C ILE A 98 4.32 2.28 8.19
N CYS A 99 4.08 2.95 9.30
CA CYS A 99 3.36 4.22 9.28
C CYS A 99 4.31 5.36 8.93
N THR A 100 3.95 6.13 7.89
CA THR A 100 4.59 7.40 7.56
C THR A 100 3.54 8.49 7.65
N GLY A 101 3.80 9.58 8.38
CA GLY A 101 2.80 10.63 8.56
C GLY A 101 1.70 10.21 9.52
N ILE A 102 0.60 9.68 9.02
CA ILE A 102 -0.54 9.31 9.85
C ILE A 102 -1.16 7.98 9.43
N ALA A 103 -1.59 7.22 10.42
CA ALA A 103 -2.49 6.08 10.21
C ALA A 103 -3.67 6.26 11.16
N ALA A 104 -4.78 6.70 10.62
CA ALA A 104 -5.97 7.03 11.43
C ALA A 104 -7.14 6.15 11.02
N SER A 105 -8.02 5.84 12.01
CA SER A 105 -9.27 5.12 11.77
C SER A 105 -8.99 3.76 11.12
N MET A 106 -9.60 3.48 9.98
CA MET A 106 -9.42 2.19 9.28
C MET A 106 -7.98 1.91 8.91
N SER A 107 -7.18 2.93 8.58
CA SER A 107 -5.76 2.71 8.28
C SER A 107 -4.95 2.35 9.52
N ALA A 108 -5.37 2.78 10.71
CA ALA A 108 -4.76 2.30 11.96
C ALA A 108 -5.02 0.80 12.15
N VAL A 109 -6.20 0.33 11.79
CA VAL A 109 -6.52 -1.11 11.81
C VAL A 109 -5.60 -1.87 10.86
N LEU A 110 -5.37 -1.33 9.66
CA LEU A 110 -4.48 -1.97 8.68
C LEU A 110 -3.03 -1.97 9.17
N LEU A 111 -2.59 -0.91 9.83
CA LEU A 111 -1.25 -0.90 10.44
C LEU A 111 -1.11 -2.02 11.47
N CYS A 112 -2.13 -2.19 12.30
CA CYS A 112 -2.15 -3.26 13.32
C CYS A 112 -2.32 -4.65 12.71
N ALA A 113 -2.78 -4.75 11.48
CA ALA A 113 -2.95 -6.02 10.79
C ALA A 113 -1.64 -6.60 10.28
N GLY A 114 -0.55 -5.84 10.30
CA GLY A 114 0.77 -6.34 9.94
C GLY A 114 1.21 -7.48 10.86
N GLU A 115 2.15 -8.27 10.39
CA GLU A 115 2.69 -9.39 11.14
C GLU A 115 3.30 -8.92 12.47
N LYS A 116 3.05 -9.66 13.54
CA LYS A 116 3.61 -9.34 14.84
C LYS A 116 5.13 -9.24 14.76
N GLY A 117 5.68 -8.16 15.30
CA GLY A 117 7.11 -7.88 15.24
C GLY A 117 7.56 -7.19 13.95
N LYS A 118 6.64 -7.00 12.98
CA LYS A 118 6.93 -6.35 11.69
C LYS A 118 6.05 -5.13 11.46
N ARG A 119 5.56 -4.52 12.53
CA ARG A 119 4.77 -3.29 12.50
C ARG A 119 5.61 -2.17 13.07
N SER A 120 5.67 -1.04 12.39
CA SER A 120 6.52 0.07 12.82
C SER A 120 5.94 1.42 12.39
N GLY A 121 6.51 2.49 12.93
CA GLY A 121 6.18 3.84 12.54
C GLY A 121 7.43 4.70 12.55
N LEU A 122 7.50 5.65 11.66
CA LEU A 122 8.61 6.60 11.63
C LEU A 122 8.49 7.58 12.81
N THR A 123 9.59 8.25 13.14
CA THR A 123 9.72 9.04 14.36
C THR A 123 8.61 10.06 14.59
N HIS A 124 8.15 10.72 13.54
CA HIS A 124 7.12 11.76 13.64
C HIS A 124 5.75 11.31 13.16
N SER A 125 5.57 10.01 12.94
CA SER A 125 4.28 9.48 12.52
C SER A 125 3.30 9.45 13.70
N ARG A 126 2.00 9.45 13.36
CA ARG A 126 0.91 9.36 14.34
C ARG A 126 -0.01 8.22 13.99
N VAL A 127 -0.46 7.52 15.02
CA VAL A 127 -1.47 6.48 14.89
C VAL A 127 -2.67 6.91 15.72
N MET A 128 -3.85 7.00 15.08
CA MET A 128 -5.06 7.46 15.75
C MET A 128 -6.14 6.39 15.63
N ILE A 129 -6.68 6.01 16.78
CA ILE A 129 -7.81 5.08 16.83
C ILE A 129 -9.07 5.91 17.04
N LEU A 130 -9.99 5.83 16.09
CA LEU A 130 -11.23 6.58 16.11
C LEU A 130 -12.43 5.63 16.16
N SER A 131 -13.55 6.10 16.73
CA SER A 131 -14.78 5.35 16.75
C SER A 131 -15.31 5.17 15.34
N LEU A 132 -15.68 3.95 14.97
CA LEU A 132 -16.27 3.67 13.66
C LEU A 132 -17.67 4.26 13.50
N ILE A 133 -18.30 4.63 14.59
CA ILE A 133 -19.65 5.24 14.57
C ILE A 133 -19.62 6.62 13.92
N HIS A 134 -18.50 7.30 13.98
CA HIS A 134 -18.36 8.67 13.51
C HIS A 134 -17.77 8.78 12.11
N ILE A 135 -17.69 7.70 11.41
CA ILE A 135 -17.09 7.65 10.06
C ILE A 135 -18.15 7.69 8.94
#